data_f556123f9bf9592e77cdb6457fc31c7d
#
_entry.id   f556123f9bf9592e77cdb6457fc31c7d
#
_cell.length_a   1.000
_cell.length_b   1.000
_cell.length_c   1.000
_cell.angle_alpha   90.00
_cell.angle_beta   90.00
_cell.angle_gamma   90.00
#
_symmetry.space_group_name_H-M   'P 1'
#
loop_
_entity.id
_entity.type
_entity.pdbx_description
1 polymer ?
#
loop_
_entity_poly.entity_id
_entity_poly.type
_entity_poly.pdbx_seq_one_letter_code
_entity_poly.pdbx_strand_id
1 'polypeptide(L)'
;GVKGKRIKLVPFHGGGAVDSPFDVYDEIGSDFAGDIDKERNNAEMFTNARAQCYWMLRDRMFKTYLAVDKGHNFPNDELISFSSGISELAGLRAELCRIPRKYNNASGKVQIMSKPEMKKLGIQSPNMADAVMMLQKHVDIYEHDYTDNSPSRATGNWA
;
A
#
# COMPACT_ATOMS: atom_id res chain seq x y z
N GLY A 1 -20.72 27.51 12.85
CA GLY A 1 -21.15 26.32 12.12
C GLY A 1 -19.96 25.39 11.95
N VAL A 2 -20.03 24.15 12.46
CA VAL A 2 -19.00 23.11 12.26
C VAL A 2 -19.08 22.73 10.77
N LYS A 3 -18.07 23.12 9.98
CA LYS A 3 -17.93 22.62 8.61
C LYS A 3 -17.74 21.11 8.71
N GLY A 4 -18.72 20.33 8.27
CA GLY A 4 -18.64 18.87 8.23
C GLY A 4 -17.39 18.44 7.45
N LYS A 5 -16.52 17.63 8.07
CA LYS A 5 -15.38 17.02 7.38
C LYS A 5 -15.93 16.08 6.30
N ARG A 6 -15.63 16.37 5.05
CA ARG A 6 -15.97 15.48 3.93
C ARG A 6 -15.08 14.24 3.98
N ILE A 7 -15.68 13.06 3.93
CA ILE A 7 -14.96 11.80 3.86
C ILE A 7 -14.89 11.39 2.39
N LYS A 8 -13.68 11.24 1.85
CA LYS A 8 -13.46 10.69 0.51
C LYS A 8 -13.25 9.18 0.62
N LEU A 9 -14.08 8.41 -0.07
CA LEU A 9 -13.89 6.95 -0.20
C LEU A 9 -13.09 6.67 -1.46
N VAL A 10 -11.97 5.97 -1.29
CA VAL A 10 -11.10 5.54 -2.40
C VAL A 10 -11.09 4.02 -2.42
N PRO A 11 -11.61 3.38 -3.49
CA PRO A 11 -11.60 1.93 -3.59
C PRO A 11 -10.18 1.43 -3.82
N PHE A 12 -9.81 0.34 -3.14
CA PHE A 12 -8.56 -0.37 -3.38
C PHE A 12 -8.84 -1.68 -4.11
N HIS A 13 -8.33 -1.79 -5.33
CA HIS A 13 -8.39 -3.03 -6.11
C HIS A 13 -6.99 -3.64 -6.22
N GLY A 14 -6.67 -4.57 -5.33
CA GLY A 14 -5.32 -5.13 -5.22
C GLY A 14 -4.83 -5.89 -6.46
N GLY A 15 -5.74 -6.45 -7.27
CA GLY A 15 -5.44 -7.09 -8.54
C GLY A 15 -5.35 -6.11 -9.73
N GLY A 16 -5.64 -4.81 -9.50
CA GLY A 16 -5.60 -3.79 -10.54
C GLY A 16 -4.18 -3.42 -10.99
N ALA A 17 -4.12 -2.50 -11.95
CA ALA A 17 -2.86 -1.97 -12.45
C ALA A 17 -2.04 -1.30 -11.34
N VAL A 18 -0.73 -1.28 -11.53
CA VAL A 18 0.22 -0.53 -10.69
C VAL A 18 -0.03 0.97 -10.81
N ASP A 19 0.25 1.70 -9.74
CA ASP A 19 0.24 3.16 -9.77
C ASP A 19 1.50 3.66 -10.51
N SER A 20 1.39 4.79 -11.25
CA SER A 20 2.48 5.40 -12.02
C SER A 20 3.29 4.37 -12.82
N PRO A 21 2.69 3.66 -13.79
CA PRO A 21 3.29 2.47 -14.42
C PRO A 21 4.63 2.74 -15.12
N PHE A 22 4.87 3.96 -15.57
CA PHE A 22 6.07 4.36 -16.32
C PHE A 22 7.15 5.00 -15.44
N ASP A 23 6.84 5.29 -14.17
CA ASP A 23 7.82 5.84 -13.24
C ASP A 23 8.81 4.73 -12.83
N VAL A 24 10.08 5.09 -12.78
CA VAL A 24 11.14 4.20 -12.30
C VAL A 24 10.94 3.94 -10.81
N TYR A 25 11.02 2.67 -10.42
CA TYR A 25 10.96 2.31 -9.02
C TYR A 25 12.36 2.34 -8.41
N ASP A 26 12.54 3.27 -7.47
CA ASP A 26 13.77 3.38 -6.68
C ASP A 26 13.75 2.34 -5.56
N GLU A 27 14.23 1.12 -5.85
CA GLU A 27 14.31 0.03 -4.88
C GLU A 27 15.46 0.27 -3.90
N ILE A 28 15.11 0.40 -2.61
CA ILE A 28 16.14 0.46 -1.59
C ILE A 28 16.85 -0.88 -1.47
N GLY A 29 18.13 -0.86 -1.61
CA GLY A 29 18.97 -2.08 -1.54
C GLY A 29 19.54 -2.50 -2.87
N SER A 30 19.20 -1.88 -3.98
CA SER A 30 19.96 -2.01 -5.23
C SER A 30 21.42 -1.60 -5.02
N ASP A 31 21.66 -0.55 -4.24
CA ASP A 31 23.01 -0.09 -3.85
C ASP A 31 23.76 -1.09 -2.96
N PHE A 32 23.03 -1.97 -2.23
CA PHE A 32 23.61 -2.97 -1.34
C PHE A 32 23.74 -4.35 -2.01
N ALA A 33 23.03 -4.61 -3.10
CA ALA A 33 23.00 -5.91 -3.76
C ALA A 33 24.01 -6.05 -4.91
N GLY A 34 24.68 -4.98 -5.31
CA GLY A 34 25.67 -5.00 -6.40
C GLY A 34 25.09 -5.25 -7.80
N ASP A 35 23.79 -5.37 -7.92
CA ASP A 35 23.09 -5.55 -9.20
C ASP A 35 22.68 -4.18 -9.75
N ILE A 36 23.66 -3.51 -10.38
CA ILE A 36 23.49 -2.18 -11.01
C ILE A 36 22.68 -2.27 -12.33
N ASP A 37 22.06 -3.40 -12.63
CA ASP A 37 21.45 -3.61 -13.94
C ASP A 37 19.93 -3.46 -13.92
N LYS A 38 19.49 -2.30 -14.35
CA LYS A 38 18.22 -1.88 -14.91
C LYS A 38 17.29 -1.14 -13.96
N GLU A 39 17.29 0.16 -14.11
CA GLU A 39 16.13 1.00 -13.79
C GLU A 39 14.88 0.38 -14.41
N ARG A 40 14.06 -0.26 -13.58
CA ARG A 40 12.78 -0.84 -14.00
C ARG A 40 11.66 0.11 -13.58
N ASN A 41 10.74 0.35 -14.50
CA ASN A 41 9.53 1.08 -14.16
C ASN A 41 8.56 0.20 -13.33
N ASN A 42 7.56 0.84 -12.73
CA ASN A 42 6.58 0.14 -11.88
C ASN A 42 5.87 -1.01 -12.60
N ALA A 43 5.53 -0.84 -13.89
CA ALA A 43 4.86 -1.87 -14.66
C ALA A 43 5.78 -3.07 -14.96
N GLU A 44 7.09 -2.85 -15.04
CA GLU A 44 8.08 -3.93 -15.21
C GLU A 44 8.44 -4.60 -13.89
N MET A 45 8.38 -3.86 -12.79
CA MET A 45 8.75 -4.33 -11.45
C MET A 45 7.66 -5.18 -10.79
N PHE A 46 6.38 -4.79 -10.92
CA PHE A 46 5.27 -5.36 -10.15
C PHE A 46 4.19 -5.99 -11.01
N THR A 47 3.57 -7.07 -10.51
CA THR A 47 2.46 -7.73 -11.21
C THR A 47 1.13 -7.00 -11.06
N ASN A 48 0.92 -6.26 -9.98
CA ASN A 48 -0.32 -5.55 -9.67
C ASN A 48 -0.13 -4.55 -8.51
N ALA A 49 -1.15 -3.74 -8.24
CA ALA A 49 -1.14 -2.73 -7.18
C ALA A 49 -0.86 -3.33 -5.79
N ARG A 50 -1.38 -4.53 -5.48
CA ARG A 50 -1.10 -5.18 -4.20
C ARG A 50 0.38 -5.50 -4.03
N ALA A 51 1.03 -6.01 -5.07
CA ALA A 51 2.46 -6.31 -5.04
C ALA A 51 3.30 -5.03 -4.87
N GLN A 52 2.95 -3.98 -5.60
CA GLN A 52 3.60 -2.67 -5.48
C GLN A 52 3.47 -2.11 -4.06
N CYS A 53 2.25 -2.03 -3.51
CA CYS A 53 2.04 -1.47 -2.16
C CYS A 53 2.74 -2.28 -1.06
N TYR A 54 2.77 -3.61 -1.13
CA TYR A 54 3.54 -4.42 -0.17
C TYR A 54 5.04 -4.18 -0.28
N TRP A 55 5.54 -3.96 -1.49
CA TRP A 55 6.96 -3.67 -1.71
C TRP A 55 7.34 -2.30 -1.17
N MET A 56 6.52 -1.27 -1.44
CA MET A 56 6.68 0.06 -0.86
C MET A 56 6.67 0.03 0.68
N LEU A 57 5.75 -0.75 1.27
CA LEU A 57 5.70 -0.94 2.72
C LEU A 57 6.98 -1.59 3.27
N ARG A 58 7.49 -2.64 2.59
CA ARG A 58 8.77 -3.27 2.92
C ARG A 58 9.90 -2.25 2.91
N ASP A 59 9.97 -1.44 1.86
CA ASP A 59 11.06 -0.47 1.71
C ASP A 59 11.02 0.62 2.77
N ARG A 60 9.83 1.12 3.13
CA ARG A 60 9.66 2.04 4.27
C ARG A 60 10.12 1.44 5.60
N MET A 61 9.78 0.17 5.84
CA MET A 61 10.25 -0.54 7.04
C MET A 61 11.77 -0.68 7.05
N PHE A 62 12.37 -1.01 5.90
CA PHE A 62 13.81 -1.16 5.77
C PHE A 62 14.54 0.18 5.92
N LYS A 63 14.02 1.28 5.32
CA LYS A 63 14.53 2.65 5.54
C LYS A 63 14.47 3.03 7.01
N THR A 64 13.37 2.72 7.68
CA THR A 64 13.24 2.97 9.13
C THR A 64 14.28 2.19 9.93
N TYR A 65 14.51 0.92 9.60
CA TYR A 65 15.56 0.13 10.23
C TYR A 65 16.95 0.75 10.00
N LEU A 66 17.27 1.13 8.77
CA LEU A 66 18.55 1.78 8.45
C LEU A 66 18.72 3.12 9.19
N ALA A 67 17.64 3.90 9.31
CA ALA A 67 17.69 5.17 10.04
C ALA A 67 17.95 4.96 11.54
N VAL A 68 17.23 4.00 12.16
CA VAL A 68 17.29 3.79 13.62
C VAL A 68 18.54 3.01 14.04
N ASP A 69 18.91 1.96 13.29
CA ASP A 69 19.98 1.04 13.69
C ASP A 69 21.33 1.40 13.06
N LYS A 70 21.34 1.98 11.86
CA LYS A 70 22.57 2.31 11.11
C LYS A 70 22.86 3.80 11.01
N GLY A 71 21.96 4.68 11.48
CA GLY A 71 22.14 6.12 11.47
C GLY A 71 22.03 6.75 10.08
N HIS A 72 21.41 6.08 9.11
CA HIS A 72 21.13 6.68 7.81
C HIS A 72 20.07 7.75 7.91
N ASN A 73 20.16 8.77 7.05
CA ASN A 73 19.21 9.87 7.02
C ASN A 73 18.28 9.74 5.81
N PHE A 74 16.97 9.66 6.07
CA PHE A 74 15.92 9.60 5.06
C PHE A 74 14.86 10.66 5.35
N PRO A 75 14.14 11.16 4.31
CA PRO A 75 12.97 12.01 4.50
C PRO A 75 11.91 11.34 5.40
N ASN A 76 11.21 12.12 6.22
CA ASN A 76 10.23 11.60 7.17
C ASN A 76 9.06 10.85 6.50
N ASP A 77 8.68 11.27 5.31
CA ASP A 77 7.61 10.66 4.50
C ASP A 77 8.01 9.32 3.88
N GLU A 78 9.30 8.98 3.91
CA GLU A 78 9.83 7.69 3.50
C GLU A 78 9.97 6.68 4.66
N LEU A 79 9.73 7.12 5.89
CA LEU A 79 9.81 6.28 7.08
C LEU A 79 8.42 5.82 7.52
N ILE A 80 8.38 4.79 8.37
CA ILE A 80 7.16 4.28 8.99
C ILE A 80 7.42 3.93 10.45
N SER A 81 6.48 4.31 11.32
CA SER A 81 6.52 3.90 12.72
C SER A 81 5.14 3.46 13.19
N PHE A 82 5.12 2.55 14.15
CA PHE A 82 3.90 2.07 14.77
C PHE A 82 3.91 2.45 16.26
N SER A 83 2.80 2.98 16.75
CA SER A 83 2.66 3.28 18.16
C SER A 83 2.75 2.00 19.00
N SER A 84 3.53 2.02 20.07
CA SER A 84 3.57 0.93 21.04
C SER A 84 2.25 0.71 21.77
N GLY A 85 1.33 1.70 21.73
CA GLY A 85 -0.01 1.61 22.30
C GLY A 85 -1.04 0.84 21.46
N ILE A 86 -0.66 0.32 20.29
CA ILE A 86 -1.54 -0.53 19.48
C ILE A 86 -1.69 -1.89 20.17
N SER A 87 -2.90 -2.24 20.59
CA SER A 87 -3.19 -3.50 21.30
C SER A 87 -2.81 -4.75 20.48
N GLU A 88 -3.02 -4.69 19.16
CA GLU A 88 -2.78 -5.80 18.22
C GLU A 88 -1.38 -5.77 17.56
N LEU A 89 -0.43 -5.00 18.11
CA LEU A 89 0.88 -4.82 17.50
C LEU A 89 1.64 -6.14 17.27
N ALA A 90 1.54 -7.07 18.21
CA ALA A 90 2.15 -8.41 18.08
C ALA A 90 1.54 -9.21 16.91
N GLY A 91 0.21 -9.14 16.76
CA GLY A 91 -0.53 -9.78 15.67
C GLY A 91 -0.15 -9.15 14.32
N LEU A 92 -0.10 -7.82 14.23
CA LEU A 92 0.33 -7.10 13.03
C LEU A 92 1.75 -7.49 12.62
N ARG A 93 2.70 -7.54 13.55
CA ARG A 93 4.07 -8.00 13.28
C ARG A 93 4.09 -9.43 12.72
N ALA A 94 3.31 -10.33 13.33
CA ALA A 94 3.24 -11.71 12.87
C ALA A 94 2.66 -11.83 11.45
N GLU A 95 1.65 -11.02 11.10
CA GLU A 95 1.12 -10.98 9.74
C GLU A 95 2.13 -10.42 8.74
N LEU A 96 2.75 -9.27 9.04
CA LEU A 96 3.73 -8.62 8.16
C LEU A 96 4.94 -9.52 7.84
N CYS A 97 5.44 -10.27 8.84
CA CYS A 97 6.57 -11.20 8.66
C CYS A 97 6.21 -12.45 7.84
N ARG A 98 4.92 -12.73 7.62
CA ARG A 98 4.45 -13.96 6.94
C ARG A 98 3.94 -13.73 5.52
N ILE A 99 4.05 -12.53 4.98
CA ILE A 99 3.61 -12.23 3.62
C ILE A 99 4.56 -12.92 2.61
N PRO A 100 4.13 -13.97 1.90
CA PRO A 100 5.03 -14.69 1.02
C PRO A 100 5.10 -14.02 -0.36
N ARG A 101 6.33 -13.76 -0.80
CA ARG A 101 6.62 -13.43 -2.19
C ARG A 101 6.61 -14.71 -3.03
N LYS A 102 6.12 -14.60 -4.25
CA LYS A 102 6.15 -15.68 -5.23
C LYS A 102 7.40 -15.54 -6.08
N TYR A 103 8.38 -16.44 -5.88
CA TYR A 103 9.68 -16.35 -6.57
C TYR A 103 9.69 -16.95 -7.96
N ASN A 104 8.89 -18.01 -8.20
CA ASN A 104 8.89 -18.74 -9.46
C ASN A 104 7.73 -18.28 -10.36
N ASN A 105 7.71 -17.00 -10.75
CA ASN A 105 6.81 -16.55 -11.79
C ASN A 105 7.56 -16.33 -13.10
N ALA A 106 6.94 -16.70 -14.22
CA ALA A 106 7.53 -16.57 -15.55
C ALA A 106 7.83 -15.12 -15.96
N SER A 107 7.21 -14.14 -15.30
CA SER A 107 7.36 -12.72 -15.63
C SER A 107 8.59 -12.07 -14.98
N GLY A 108 9.20 -12.70 -13.98
CA GLY A 108 10.27 -12.09 -13.18
C GLY A 108 9.86 -10.91 -12.31
N LYS A 109 8.57 -10.52 -12.33
CA LYS A 109 8.05 -9.38 -11.57
C LYS A 109 7.84 -9.74 -10.10
N VAL A 110 7.83 -8.74 -9.23
CA VAL A 110 7.41 -8.93 -7.84
C VAL A 110 5.94 -9.32 -7.81
N GLN A 111 5.66 -10.44 -7.18
CA GLN A 111 4.31 -10.97 -7.00
C GLN A 111 4.12 -11.44 -5.57
N ILE A 112 3.05 -11.01 -4.93
CA ILE A 112 2.63 -11.51 -3.62
C ILE A 112 1.67 -12.67 -3.82
N MET A 113 1.86 -13.73 -3.02
CA MET A 113 1.00 -14.92 -3.06
C MET A 113 -0.45 -14.55 -2.79
N SER A 114 -1.37 -15.12 -3.54
CA SER A 114 -2.80 -14.88 -3.36
C SER A 114 -3.34 -15.47 -2.06
N LYS A 115 -4.45 -14.93 -1.54
CA LYS A 115 -5.11 -15.46 -0.33
C LYS A 115 -5.47 -16.96 -0.43
N PRO A 116 -6.00 -17.48 -1.56
CA PRO A 116 -6.23 -18.91 -1.73
C PRO A 116 -4.95 -19.75 -1.66
N GLU A 117 -3.84 -19.26 -2.24
CA GLU A 117 -2.54 -19.95 -2.16
C GLU A 117 -1.99 -19.94 -0.73
N MET A 118 -2.07 -18.80 -0.03
CA MET A 118 -1.70 -18.69 1.39
C MET A 118 -2.47 -19.68 2.26
N LYS A 119 -3.79 -19.78 2.04
CA LYS A 119 -4.65 -20.71 2.77
C LYS A 119 -4.24 -22.17 2.58
N LYS A 120 -3.81 -22.56 1.37
CA LYS A 120 -3.28 -23.92 1.09
C LYS A 120 -2.01 -24.23 1.87
N LEU A 121 -1.24 -23.20 2.24
CA LEU A 121 -0.02 -23.31 3.07
C LEU A 121 -0.31 -23.15 4.56
N GLY A 122 -1.58 -23.09 4.99
CA GLY A 122 -1.95 -22.87 6.38
C GLY A 122 -1.69 -21.42 6.88
N ILE A 123 -1.42 -20.49 5.99
CA ILE A 123 -1.22 -19.08 6.32
C ILE A 123 -2.58 -18.39 6.37
N GLN A 124 -2.91 -17.81 7.52
CA GLN A 124 -4.15 -17.06 7.71
C GLN A 124 -4.15 -15.77 6.86
N SER A 125 -5.38 -15.27 6.57
CA SER A 125 -5.53 -14.00 5.83
C SER A 125 -4.88 -12.84 6.61
N PRO A 126 -3.93 -12.10 6.01
CA PRO A 126 -3.21 -11.03 6.69
C PRO A 126 -4.01 -9.72 6.68
N ASN A 127 -5.12 -9.67 7.41
CA ASN A 127 -6.07 -8.56 7.34
C ASN A 127 -5.50 -7.23 7.86
N MET A 128 -4.72 -7.27 8.95
CA MET A 128 -4.07 -6.07 9.50
C MET A 128 -2.93 -5.61 8.59
N ALA A 129 -2.12 -6.55 8.07
CA ALA A 129 -1.07 -6.24 7.13
C ALA A 129 -1.63 -5.70 5.80
N ASP A 130 -2.76 -6.26 5.30
CA ASP A 130 -3.46 -5.71 4.13
C ASP A 130 -3.94 -4.27 4.39
N ALA A 131 -4.46 -3.95 5.57
CA ALA A 131 -4.89 -2.59 5.92
C ALA A 131 -3.71 -1.61 5.90
N VAL A 132 -2.58 -1.96 6.49
CA VAL A 132 -1.36 -1.12 6.49
C VAL A 132 -0.79 -1.00 5.07
N MET A 133 -0.82 -2.06 4.28
CA MET A 133 -0.40 -2.06 2.88
C MET A 133 -1.24 -1.10 2.04
N MET A 134 -2.56 -1.06 2.24
CA MET A 134 -3.45 -0.15 1.49
C MET A 134 -3.12 1.33 1.72
N LEU A 135 -2.55 1.69 2.87
CA LEU A 135 -2.09 3.06 3.15
C LEU A 135 -0.90 3.50 2.27
N GLN A 136 -0.26 2.57 1.57
CA GLN A 136 0.81 2.89 0.62
C GLN A 136 0.29 3.36 -0.73
N LYS A 137 -1.01 3.18 -1.00
CA LYS A 137 -1.59 3.66 -2.25
C LYS A 137 -1.58 5.18 -2.29
N HIS A 138 -0.98 5.72 -3.35
CA HIS A 138 -1.07 7.15 -3.62
C HIS A 138 -2.54 7.53 -3.92
N VAL A 139 -3.03 8.53 -3.22
CA VAL A 139 -4.39 9.04 -3.41
C VAL A 139 -4.30 10.53 -3.70
N ASP A 140 -4.56 10.89 -4.96
CA ASP A 140 -4.74 12.29 -5.31
C ASP A 140 -5.99 12.82 -4.61
N ILE A 141 -5.79 13.71 -3.64
CA ILE A 141 -6.89 14.40 -2.96
C ILE A 141 -7.32 15.56 -3.86
N TYR A 142 -8.11 15.28 -4.89
CA TYR A 142 -8.82 16.33 -5.59
C TYR A 142 -10.00 16.75 -4.72
N GLU A 143 -10.01 17.99 -4.24
CA GLU A 143 -11.20 18.62 -3.67
C GLU A 143 -12.21 18.84 -4.80
N HIS A 144 -13.05 17.86 -5.08
CA HIS A 144 -14.25 18.09 -5.87
C HIS A 144 -15.26 18.82 -4.97
N ASP A 145 -15.51 20.08 -5.29
CA ASP A 145 -16.68 20.79 -4.80
C ASP A 145 -17.93 20.10 -5.39
N TYR A 146 -18.47 19.16 -4.62
CA TYR A 146 -19.84 18.71 -4.85
C TYR A 146 -20.76 19.87 -4.48
N THR A 147 -21.10 20.70 -5.45
CA THR A 147 -22.33 21.51 -5.35
C THR A 147 -23.47 20.51 -5.34
N ASP A 148 -24.17 20.45 -4.20
CA ASP A 148 -25.36 19.62 -4.03
C ASP A 148 -26.47 20.10 -4.99
N ASN A 149 -26.51 19.51 -6.17
CA ASN A 149 -27.59 19.65 -7.13
C ASN A 149 -28.68 18.60 -6.87
N SER A 150 -28.95 18.28 -5.60
CA SER A 150 -30.16 17.51 -5.26
C SER A 150 -31.40 18.30 -5.69
N PRO A 151 -32.24 17.76 -6.58
CA PRO A 151 -33.51 18.44 -6.91
C PRO A 151 -34.31 18.55 -5.62
N SER A 152 -34.73 19.78 -5.31
CA SER A 152 -35.60 20.05 -4.19
C SER A 152 -36.81 19.11 -4.25
N ARG A 153 -37.01 18.28 -3.21
CA ARG A 153 -38.22 17.47 -3.07
C ARG A 153 -39.42 18.42 -3.16
N ALA A 154 -40.15 18.33 -4.25
CA ALA A 154 -41.45 18.98 -4.36
C ALA A 154 -42.33 18.43 -3.22
N THR A 155 -42.72 19.29 -2.30
CA THR A 155 -43.75 19.01 -1.31
C THR A 155 -45.08 18.84 -2.04
N GLY A 156 -45.40 17.59 -2.41
CA GLY A 156 -46.74 17.28 -2.91
C GLY A 156 -47.73 17.29 -1.75
N ASN A 157 -48.58 18.31 -1.70
CA ASN A 157 -49.79 18.28 -0.92
C ASN A 157 -50.70 17.16 -1.47
N TRP A 158 -50.92 16.15 -0.67
CA TRP A 158 -51.99 15.21 -0.89
C TRP A 158 -53.22 15.70 -0.08
N ALA A 159 -54.22 16.27 -0.79
CA ALA A 159 -55.55 16.45 -0.28
C ALA A 159 -56.35 15.16 -0.44
#